data_f89d1e0b16fc24c268d5df3bcfd5e1cf
#
_entry.id   f89d1e0b16fc24c268d5df3bcfd5e1cf
#
_cell.length_a   1.000
_cell.length_b   1.000
_cell.length_c   1.000
_cell.angle_alpha   90.00
_cell.angle_beta   90.00
_cell.angle_gamma   90.00
#
_symmetry.space_group_name_H-M   'P 1'
#
loop_
_entity.id
_entity.type
_entity.pdbx_description
1 polymer ?
#
loop_
_entity_poly.entity_id
_entity_poly.type
_entity_poly.pdbx_seq_one_letter_code
_entity_poly.pdbx_strand_id
1 'polypeptide(L)'
;MATLDEPAAPTGRRAELLAQLETAGRAQSAVTVMFHTAVAARQGLSATEEKALDLLDRLGPLTAGELARHSGLAPASVTGLVNRLERKGFARRIPNPDDRRSVLVEVDLERLYARVAPLFGDWVRSLQELYAGYTDEQLEVILHFLTEAARRQQEATARLTDDQD
;
A
#
# COMPACT_ATOMS: atom_id res chain seq x y z
N MET A 1 -28.37 -28.10 14.71
CA MET A 1 -27.41 -27.07 15.18
C MET A 1 -26.06 -27.76 15.17
N ALA A 2 -25.34 -27.67 14.02
CA ALA A 2 -24.03 -28.29 13.85
C ALA A 2 -23.02 -27.37 14.54
N THR A 3 -22.38 -27.86 15.58
CA THR A 3 -21.20 -27.25 16.19
C THR A 3 -20.10 -27.22 15.12
N LEU A 4 -19.75 -26.01 14.67
CA LEU A 4 -18.54 -25.82 13.88
C LEU A 4 -17.36 -26.32 14.72
N ASP A 5 -16.72 -27.37 14.27
CA ASP A 5 -15.53 -27.93 14.90
C ASP A 5 -14.45 -26.85 14.85
N GLU A 6 -14.18 -26.24 15.98
CA GLU A 6 -13.17 -25.20 16.11
C GLU A 6 -11.82 -25.88 15.87
N PRO A 7 -11.02 -25.46 14.88
CA PRO A 7 -9.78 -26.13 14.55
C PRO A 7 -8.89 -26.17 15.80
N ALA A 8 -8.44 -27.37 16.18
CA ALA A 8 -7.57 -27.58 17.35
C ALA A 8 -6.37 -26.62 17.29
N ALA A 9 -6.07 -25.97 18.43
CA ALA A 9 -4.95 -25.05 18.52
C ALA A 9 -3.64 -25.74 18.08
N PRO A 10 -2.83 -25.10 17.24
CA PRO A 10 -1.58 -25.68 16.76
C PRO A 10 -0.64 -25.95 17.95
N THR A 11 0.00 -27.13 17.96
CA THR A 11 0.91 -27.56 19.03
C THR A 11 2.32 -27.75 18.50
N GLY A 12 3.30 -27.72 19.39
CA GLY A 12 4.70 -28.01 19.09
C GLY A 12 5.32 -27.02 18.08
N ARG A 13 6.13 -27.50 17.17
CA ARG A 13 6.89 -26.70 16.19
C ARG A 13 6.04 -25.76 15.36
N ARG A 14 4.81 -26.19 15.02
CA ARG A 14 3.89 -25.33 14.24
C ARG A 14 3.44 -24.11 15.05
N ALA A 15 3.13 -24.28 16.34
CA ALA A 15 2.73 -23.15 17.20
C ALA A 15 3.87 -22.13 17.35
N GLU A 16 5.11 -22.62 17.54
CA GLU A 16 6.29 -21.76 17.60
C GLU A 16 6.49 -20.95 16.31
N LEU A 17 6.39 -21.60 15.14
CA LEU A 17 6.52 -20.93 13.85
C LEU A 17 5.44 -19.86 13.62
N LEU A 18 4.20 -20.13 13.98
CA LEU A 18 3.11 -19.17 13.86
C LEU A 18 3.35 -17.93 14.75
N ALA A 19 3.78 -18.12 15.99
CA ALA A 19 4.12 -17.02 16.89
C ALA A 19 5.30 -16.17 16.36
N GLN A 20 6.31 -16.82 15.76
CA GLN A 20 7.42 -16.11 15.11
C GLN A 20 6.97 -15.34 13.88
N LEU A 21 6.10 -15.91 13.04
CA LEU A 21 5.54 -15.24 11.87
C LEU A 21 4.70 -14.01 12.25
N GLU A 22 3.87 -14.12 13.30
CA GLU A 22 3.11 -12.96 13.80
C GLU A 22 4.03 -11.86 14.30
N THR A 23 5.10 -12.22 15.02
CA THR A 23 6.08 -11.24 15.53
C THR A 23 6.83 -10.57 14.38
N ALA A 24 7.30 -11.35 13.40
CA ALA A 24 7.98 -10.84 12.21
C ALA A 24 7.06 -9.95 11.37
N GLY A 25 5.79 -10.32 11.21
CA GLY A 25 4.79 -9.52 10.48
C GLY A 25 4.53 -8.17 11.13
N ARG A 26 4.41 -8.12 12.47
CA ARG A 26 4.29 -6.83 13.19
C ARG A 26 5.54 -5.96 13.02
N ALA A 27 6.72 -6.54 13.14
CA ALA A 27 7.98 -5.82 12.94
C ALA A 27 8.09 -5.28 11.50
N GLN A 28 7.79 -6.11 10.49
CA GLN A 28 7.79 -5.72 9.08
C GLN A 28 6.83 -4.55 8.82
N SER A 29 5.61 -4.62 9.35
CA SER A 29 4.62 -3.54 9.22
C SER A 29 5.15 -2.21 9.79
N ALA A 30 5.74 -2.25 10.99
CA ALA A 30 6.26 -1.04 11.63
C ALA A 30 7.41 -0.41 10.83
N VAL A 31 8.41 -1.19 10.39
CA VAL A 31 9.55 -0.66 9.63
C VAL A 31 9.13 -0.18 8.23
N THR A 32 8.12 -0.79 7.62
CA THR A 32 7.56 -0.34 6.34
C THR A 32 6.98 1.07 6.49
N VAL A 33 6.16 1.32 7.49
CA VAL A 33 5.60 2.65 7.76
C VAL A 33 6.70 3.68 8.00
N MET A 34 7.72 3.34 8.80
CA MET A 34 8.85 4.23 9.09
C MET A 34 9.66 4.55 7.83
N PHE A 35 9.92 3.55 6.98
CA PHE A 35 10.65 3.73 5.72
C PHE A 35 9.91 4.68 4.77
N HIS A 36 8.63 4.43 4.50
CA HIS A 36 7.81 5.29 3.64
C HIS A 36 7.68 6.72 4.21
N THR A 37 7.55 6.86 5.52
CA THR A 37 7.55 8.17 6.16
C THR A 37 8.87 8.92 5.93
N ALA A 38 10.00 8.24 6.04
CA ALA A 38 11.32 8.86 5.79
C ALA A 38 11.50 9.24 4.31
N VAL A 39 11.07 8.40 3.38
CA VAL A 39 11.06 8.70 1.93
C VAL A 39 10.19 9.91 1.63
N ALA A 40 8.97 9.95 2.15
CA ALA A 40 8.05 11.07 1.98
C ALA A 40 8.64 12.38 2.51
N ALA A 41 9.24 12.36 3.70
CA ALA A 41 9.87 13.53 4.29
C ALA A 41 11.02 14.09 3.45
N ARG A 42 11.82 13.22 2.81
CA ARG A 42 12.89 13.62 1.88
C ARG A 42 12.37 14.37 0.65
N GLN A 43 11.12 14.17 0.30
CA GLN A 43 10.45 14.81 -0.85
C GLN A 43 9.57 16.00 -0.43
N GLY A 44 9.51 16.31 0.85
CA GLY A 44 8.58 17.30 1.39
C GLY A 44 7.12 16.84 1.29
N LEU A 45 6.88 15.53 1.24
CA LEU A 45 5.55 14.93 1.25
C LEU A 45 5.18 14.45 2.66
N SER A 46 3.90 14.48 2.98
CA SER A 46 3.37 13.74 4.11
C SER A 46 3.19 12.25 3.74
N ALA A 47 3.11 11.38 4.74
CA ALA A 47 2.84 9.96 4.51
C ALA A 47 1.52 9.72 3.72
N THR A 48 0.50 10.58 3.97
CA THR A 48 -0.77 10.52 3.24
C THR A 48 -0.63 10.92 1.77
N GLU A 49 0.20 11.93 1.47
CA GLU A 49 0.49 12.36 0.10
C GLU A 49 1.28 11.29 -0.66
N GLU A 50 2.27 10.70 -0.01
CA GLU A 50 3.05 9.60 -0.58
C GLU A 50 2.16 8.39 -0.88
N LYS A 51 1.28 8.01 0.06
CA LYS A 51 0.36 6.90 -0.15
C LYS A 51 -0.64 7.14 -1.28
N ALA A 52 -1.10 8.37 -1.46
CA ALA A 52 -1.96 8.73 -2.58
C ALA A 52 -1.23 8.62 -3.92
N LEU A 53 0.05 9.01 -3.98
CA LEU A 53 0.87 8.84 -5.18
C LEU A 53 1.10 7.37 -5.51
N ASP A 54 1.38 6.51 -4.51
CA ASP A 54 1.50 5.06 -4.68
C ASP A 54 0.20 4.43 -5.24
N LEU A 55 -0.97 4.90 -4.77
CA LEU A 55 -2.26 4.45 -5.31
C LEU A 55 -2.45 4.87 -6.77
N LEU A 56 -2.14 6.12 -7.11
CA LEU A 56 -2.25 6.63 -8.48
C LEU A 56 -1.25 5.97 -9.44
N ASP A 57 -0.06 5.62 -8.96
CA ASP A 57 0.93 4.89 -9.76
C ASP A 57 0.45 3.46 -10.09
N ARG A 58 -0.07 2.74 -9.08
CA ARG A 58 -0.50 1.36 -9.23
C ARG A 58 -1.84 1.16 -9.95
N LEU A 59 -2.79 2.06 -9.73
CA LEU A 59 -4.17 1.94 -10.24
C LEU A 59 -4.43 2.81 -11.47
N GLY A 60 -3.51 3.70 -11.81
CA GLY A 60 -3.68 4.70 -12.86
C GLY A 60 -4.46 5.93 -12.39
N PRO A 61 -4.91 6.78 -13.34
CA PRO A 61 -5.70 7.96 -13.03
C PRO A 61 -7.02 7.62 -12.34
N LEU A 62 -7.32 8.29 -11.22
CA LEU A 62 -8.52 8.07 -10.40
C LEU A 62 -9.32 9.36 -10.24
N THR A 63 -10.64 9.25 -10.12
CA THR A 63 -11.46 10.33 -9.61
C THR A 63 -11.17 10.59 -8.13
N ALA A 64 -11.51 11.79 -7.62
CA ALA A 64 -11.36 12.08 -6.20
C ALA A 64 -12.16 11.12 -5.30
N GLY A 65 -13.33 10.66 -5.77
CA GLY A 65 -14.14 9.66 -5.05
C GLY A 65 -13.50 8.28 -4.99
N GLU A 66 -12.91 7.82 -6.09
CA GLU A 66 -12.16 6.55 -6.12
C GLU A 66 -10.91 6.63 -5.24
N LEU A 67 -10.18 7.75 -5.31
CA LEU A 67 -9.02 7.96 -4.45
C LEU A 67 -9.40 7.97 -2.96
N ALA A 68 -10.54 8.54 -2.60
CA ALA A 68 -11.09 8.50 -1.24
C ALA A 68 -11.34 7.05 -0.79
N ARG A 69 -12.05 6.29 -1.61
CA ARG A 69 -12.39 4.88 -1.34
C ARG A 69 -11.13 4.00 -1.19
N HIS A 70 -10.14 4.14 -2.08
CA HIS A 70 -8.92 3.33 -2.02
C HIS A 70 -7.96 3.75 -0.90
N SER A 71 -7.97 5.02 -0.51
CA SER A 71 -7.09 5.53 0.56
C SER A 71 -7.70 5.42 1.97
N GLY A 72 -9.01 5.21 2.09
CA GLY A 72 -9.74 5.30 3.36
C GLY A 72 -9.89 6.72 3.91
N LEU A 73 -9.66 7.75 3.07
CA LEU A 73 -9.77 9.15 3.46
C LEU A 73 -11.19 9.68 3.23
N ALA A 74 -11.64 10.59 4.10
CA ALA A 74 -12.86 11.33 3.86
C ALA A 74 -12.78 12.14 2.55
N PRO A 75 -13.85 12.21 1.72
CA PRO A 75 -13.85 12.92 0.44
C PRO A 75 -13.39 14.37 0.51
N ALA A 76 -13.75 15.10 1.57
CA ALA A 76 -13.30 16.47 1.81
C ALA A 76 -11.78 16.58 1.97
N SER A 77 -11.14 15.57 2.58
CA SER A 77 -9.69 15.49 2.77
C SER A 77 -8.94 15.27 1.47
N VAL A 78 -9.53 14.50 0.54
CA VAL A 78 -8.91 14.18 -0.76
C VAL A 78 -8.76 15.43 -1.63
N THR A 79 -9.74 16.33 -1.65
CA THR A 79 -9.64 17.59 -2.40
C THR A 79 -8.43 18.41 -1.96
N GLY A 80 -8.23 18.58 -0.66
CA GLY A 80 -7.07 19.28 -0.11
C GLY A 80 -5.75 18.56 -0.40
N LEU A 81 -5.74 17.24 -0.34
CA LEU A 81 -4.61 16.38 -0.68
C LEU A 81 -4.19 16.59 -2.15
N VAL A 82 -5.11 16.45 -3.09
CA VAL A 82 -4.86 16.63 -4.52
C VAL A 82 -4.32 18.04 -4.83
N ASN A 83 -4.92 19.08 -4.25
CA ASN A 83 -4.44 20.46 -4.41
C ASN A 83 -2.98 20.63 -3.93
N ARG A 84 -2.57 19.94 -2.85
CA ARG A 84 -1.19 19.97 -2.39
C ARG A 84 -0.24 19.23 -3.32
N LEU A 85 -0.64 18.06 -3.83
CA LEU A 85 0.14 17.30 -4.80
C LEU A 85 0.35 18.06 -6.10
N GLU A 86 -0.69 18.75 -6.61
CA GLU A 86 -0.58 19.62 -7.80
C GLU A 86 0.41 20.77 -7.55
N ARG A 87 0.29 21.48 -6.44
CA ARG A 87 1.24 22.56 -6.10
C ARG A 87 2.69 22.09 -6.00
N LYS A 88 2.90 20.86 -5.56
CA LYS A 88 4.23 20.23 -5.48
C LYS A 88 4.68 19.65 -6.84
N GLY A 89 3.79 19.60 -7.81
CA GLY A 89 4.01 19.11 -9.17
C GLY A 89 4.15 17.60 -9.26
N PHE A 90 3.55 16.84 -8.34
CA PHE A 90 3.53 15.37 -8.36
C PHE A 90 2.28 14.80 -9.02
N ALA A 91 1.22 15.57 -9.11
CA ALA A 91 -0.02 15.15 -9.75
C ALA A 91 -0.63 16.30 -10.56
N ARG A 92 -1.56 15.98 -11.45
CA ARG A 92 -2.35 16.93 -12.22
C ARG A 92 -3.78 16.43 -12.39
N ARG A 93 -4.71 17.34 -12.62
CA ARG A 93 -6.07 17.01 -13.02
C ARG A 93 -6.16 16.91 -14.53
N ILE A 94 -6.82 15.88 -15.03
CA ILE A 94 -7.09 15.65 -16.44
C ILE A 94 -8.60 15.43 -16.65
N PRO A 95 -9.16 15.74 -17.84
CA PRO A 95 -10.54 15.40 -18.16
C PRO A 95 -10.75 13.89 -18.11
N ASN A 96 -11.89 13.46 -17.58
CA ASN A 96 -12.26 12.05 -17.65
C ASN A 96 -12.84 11.75 -19.05
N PRO A 97 -12.25 10.82 -19.81
CA PRO A 97 -12.75 10.47 -21.14
C PRO A 97 -14.13 9.81 -21.12
N ASP A 98 -14.46 9.11 -20.03
CA ASP A 98 -15.71 8.36 -19.90
C ASP A 98 -16.86 9.18 -19.30
N ASP A 99 -16.54 10.27 -18.58
CA ASP A 99 -17.53 11.18 -17.99
C ASP A 99 -17.04 12.62 -17.97
N ARG A 100 -17.55 13.43 -18.89
CA ARG A 100 -17.19 14.85 -19.04
C ARG A 100 -17.51 15.73 -17.83
N ARG A 101 -18.28 15.22 -16.85
CA ARG A 101 -18.64 15.93 -15.62
C ARG A 101 -17.64 15.66 -14.49
N SER A 102 -16.78 14.67 -14.66
CA SER A 102 -15.79 14.28 -13.68
C SER A 102 -14.36 14.59 -14.15
N VAL A 103 -13.46 14.63 -13.20
CA VAL A 103 -12.03 14.89 -13.41
C VAL A 103 -11.24 13.77 -12.78
N LEU A 104 -10.25 13.29 -13.52
CA LEU A 104 -9.29 12.32 -13.00
C LEU A 104 -8.06 13.04 -12.44
N VAL A 105 -7.48 12.46 -11.42
CA VAL A 105 -6.17 12.83 -10.89
C VAL A 105 -5.16 11.86 -11.44
N GLU A 106 -4.15 12.37 -12.11
CA GLU A 106 -3.05 11.61 -12.70
C GLU A 106 -1.74 11.98 -12.01
N VAL A 107 -0.88 10.99 -11.76
CA VAL A 107 0.47 11.23 -11.25
C VAL A 107 1.42 11.58 -12.39
N ASP A 108 2.33 12.52 -12.16
CA ASP A 108 3.48 12.76 -13.03
C ASP A 108 4.55 11.69 -12.73
N LEU A 109 4.44 10.56 -13.44
CA LEU A 109 5.30 9.40 -13.22
C LEU A 109 6.78 9.71 -13.47
N GLU A 110 7.10 10.47 -14.50
CA GLU A 110 8.48 10.84 -14.81
C GLU A 110 9.11 11.59 -13.63
N ARG A 111 8.41 12.59 -13.12
CA ARG A 111 8.87 13.38 -11.99
C ARG A 111 8.90 12.59 -10.69
N LEU A 112 7.91 11.73 -10.47
CA LEU A 112 7.86 10.86 -9.31
C LEU A 112 9.07 9.92 -9.30
N TYR A 113 9.27 9.16 -10.38
CA TYR A 113 10.38 8.21 -10.47
C TYR A 113 11.75 8.89 -10.40
N ALA A 114 11.94 10.02 -11.07
CA ALA A 114 13.19 10.76 -10.97
C ALA A 114 13.58 11.16 -9.53
N ARG A 115 12.59 11.42 -8.67
CA ARG A 115 12.80 11.79 -7.27
C ARG A 115 12.85 10.61 -6.32
N VAL A 116 12.05 9.57 -6.58
CA VAL A 116 11.84 8.43 -5.69
C VAL A 116 12.88 7.33 -5.94
N ALA A 117 13.21 7.04 -7.19
CA ALA A 117 14.12 5.94 -7.54
C ALA A 117 15.47 5.99 -6.80
N PRO A 118 16.13 7.15 -6.64
CA PRO A 118 17.38 7.21 -5.87
C PRO A 118 17.23 6.79 -4.41
N LEU A 119 16.04 7.03 -3.80
CA LEU A 119 15.77 6.72 -2.39
C LEU A 119 15.45 5.24 -2.18
N PHE A 120 14.94 4.56 -3.19
CA PHE A 120 14.60 3.14 -3.15
C PHE A 120 15.72 2.23 -3.69
N GLY A 121 16.70 2.77 -4.41
CA GLY A 121 17.70 1.98 -5.12
C GLY A 121 18.46 0.98 -4.24
N ASP A 122 18.91 1.42 -3.08
CA ASP A 122 19.62 0.54 -2.14
C ASP A 122 18.69 -0.51 -1.53
N TRP A 123 17.45 -0.13 -1.22
CA TRP A 123 16.45 -1.05 -0.70
C TRP A 123 16.08 -2.13 -1.73
N VAL A 124 15.82 -1.74 -2.97
CA VAL A 124 15.52 -2.68 -4.07
C VAL A 124 16.68 -3.65 -4.28
N ARG A 125 17.91 -3.16 -4.27
CA ARG A 125 19.12 -4.00 -4.41
C ARG A 125 19.23 -5.01 -3.26
N SER A 126 19.04 -4.56 -2.03
CA SER A 126 19.05 -5.43 -0.84
C SER A 126 17.96 -6.51 -0.89
N LEU A 127 16.77 -6.18 -1.42
CA LEU A 127 15.72 -7.17 -1.65
C LEU A 127 16.11 -8.19 -2.74
N GLN A 128 16.73 -7.75 -3.83
CA GLN A 128 17.19 -8.65 -4.89
C GLN A 128 18.25 -9.62 -4.37
N GLU A 129 19.19 -9.14 -3.54
CA GLU A 129 20.17 -10.00 -2.87
C GLU A 129 19.49 -11.02 -1.92
N LEU A 130 18.47 -10.59 -1.19
CA LEU A 130 17.70 -11.48 -0.33
C LEU A 130 16.98 -12.56 -1.16
N TYR A 131 16.33 -12.18 -2.27
CA TYR A 131 15.61 -13.13 -3.13
C TYR A 131 16.55 -14.15 -3.79
N ALA A 132 17.78 -13.76 -4.12
CA ALA A 132 18.76 -14.66 -4.68
C ALA A 132 19.15 -15.84 -3.75
N GLY A 133 18.84 -15.75 -2.46
CA GLY A 133 19.04 -16.83 -1.49
C GLY A 133 17.91 -17.87 -1.44
N TYR A 134 16.83 -17.70 -2.21
CA TYR A 134 15.66 -18.58 -2.21
C TYR A 134 15.55 -19.36 -3.52
N THR A 135 14.99 -20.59 -3.47
CA THR A 135 14.61 -21.33 -4.67
C THR A 135 13.31 -20.76 -5.27
N ASP A 136 13.01 -21.10 -6.53
CA ASP A 136 11.78 -20.68 -7.20
C ASP A 136 10.53 -21.13 -6.42
N GLU A 137 10.51 -22.37 -5.91
CA GLU A 137 9.41 -22.90 -5.11
C GLU A 137 9.23 -22.13 -3.79
N GLN A 138 10.33 -21.70 -3.17
CA GLN A 138 10.27 -20.87 -1.96
C GLN A 138 9.75 -19.47 -2.29
N LEU A 139 10.18 -18.89 -3.41
CA LEU A 139 9.68 -17.59 -3.88
C LEU A 139 8.20 -17.65 -4.22
N GLU A 140 7.69 -18.73 -4.81
CA GLU A 140 6.25 -18.94 -5.06
C GLU A 140 5.44 -18.95 -3.75
N VAL A 141 5.92 -19.62 -2.71
CA VAL A 141 5.27 -19.63 -1.39
C VAL A 141 5.26 -18.23 -0.76
N ILE A 142 6.38 -17.51 -0.84
CA ILE A 142 6.49 -16.13 -0.33
C ILE A 142 5.55 -15.21 -1.10
N LEU A 143 5.52 -15.29 -2.42
CA LEU A 143 4.64 -14.51 -3.27
C LEU A 143 3.16 -14.74 -2.94
N HIS A 144 2.76 -16.02 -2.84
CA HIS A 144 1.39 -16.38 -2.45
C HIS A 144 1.02 -15.80 -1.08
N PHE A 145 1.89 -15.97 -0.08
CA PHE A 145 1.64 -15.44 1.26
C PHE A 145 1.48 -13.92 1.27
N LEU A 146 2.39 -13.18 0.63
CA LEU A 146 2.35 -11.72 0.60
C LEU A 146 1.10 -11.20 -0.13
N THR A 147 0.72 -11.84 -1.24
CA THR A 147 -0.47 -11.48 -2.00
C THR A 147 -1.75 -11.69 -1.17
N GLU A 148 -1.89 -12.85 -0.54
CA GLU A 148 -3.05 -13.15 0.29
C GLU A 148 -3.11 -12.32 1.58
N ALA A 149 -1.98 -12.06 2.21
CA ALA A 149 -1.91 -11.20 3.38
C ALA A 149 -2.34 -9.75 3.05
N ALA A 150 -1.87 -9.21 1.92
CA ALA A 150 -2.26 -7.88 1.45
C ALA A 150 -3.76 -7.79 1.15
N ARG A 151 -4.33 -8.77 0.44
CA ARG A 151 -5.77 -8.83 0.15
C ARG A 151 -6.60 -8.85 1.44
N ARG A 152 -6.27 -9.71 2.39
CA ARG A 152 -6.96 -9.80 3.69
C ARG A 152 -6.88 -8.52 4.50
N GLN A 153 -5.74 -7.84 4.46
CA GLN A 153 -5.56 -6.57 5.15
C GLN A 153 -6.41 -5.45 4.50
N GLN A 154 -6.52 -5.43 3.16
CA GLN A 154 -7.39 -4.49 2.45
C GLN A 154 -8.86 -4.70 2.82
N GLU A 155 -9.33 -5.95 2.87
CA GLU A 155 -10.71 -6.28 3.28
C GLU A 155 -10.98 -5.90 4.74
N ALA A 156 -10.00 -6.11 5.63
CA ALA A 156 -10.14 -5.70 7.02
C ALA A 156 -10.21 -4.18 7.15
N THR A 157 -9.41 -3.44 6.38
CA THR A 157 -9.46 -1.97 6.33
C THR A 157 -10.81 -1.47 5.83
N ALA A 158 -11.36 -2.07 4.76
CA ALA A 158 -12.67 -1.68 4.23
C ALA A 158 -13.77 -1.81 5.31
N ARG A 159 -13.81 -2.94 6.01
CA ARG A 159 -14.77 -3.13 7.12
C ARG A 159 -14.66 -2.07 8.22
N LEU A 160 -13.45 -1.66 8.58
CA LEU A 160 -13.24 -0.62 9.60
C LEU A 160 -13.64 0.79 9.14
N THR A 161 -13.67 1.03 7.83
CA THR A 161 -14.08 2.33 7.27
C THR A 161 -15.58 2.40 6.97
N ASP A 162 -16.21 1.27 6.62
CA ASP A 162 -17.65 1.19 6.33
C ASP A 162 -18.49 1.29 7.61
N ASP A 163 -17.98 0.90 8.78
CA ASP A 163 -18.66 1.01 10.07
C ASP A 163 -18.73 2.46 10.65
N GLN A 164 -18.26 3.47 9.91
CA GLN A 164 -18.24 4.87 10.37
C GLN A 164 -19.32 5.77 9.74
N ASP A 165 -20.20 5.22 8.88
CA ASP A 165 -21.38 5.87 8.31
C ASP A 165 -22.67 5.38 8.99
#